data_fbffc063d4de892bc8bbd4bb7e2f85f1
#
_entry.id   fbffc063d4de892bc8bbd4bb7e2f85f1
#
_cell.length_a   1.000
_cell.length_b   1.000
_cell.length_c   1.000
_cell.angle_alpha   90.00
_cell.angle_beta   90.00
_cell.angle_gamma   90.00
#
_symmetry.space_group_name_H-M   'P 1'
#
loop_
_entity.id
_entity.type
_entity.pdbx_description
1 polymer ?
#
loop_
_entity_poly.entity_id
_entity_poly.type
_entity_poly.pdbx_seq_one_letter_code
_entity_poly.pdbx_strand_id
1 'polypeptide(L)'
;MANPLPPPLATGTLGEILVQLRLLQFGVQAAPPIKDTGNDLVAFRGRAVRTLQVKTSANRVSRDRRLPQHYDILALVFLRSTDGVVALDSSRVFLVPRSSVNGARRNVTSLAQYELPYDNVDHSMALLARLFSPGGP
;
A
#
# COMPACT_ATOMS: atom_id res chain seq x y z
N MET A 1 -9.17 -2.49 -30.98
CA MET A 1 -9.58 -2.07 -29.65
C MET A 1 -8.69 -2.70 -28.61
N ALA A 2 -8.23 -1.90 -27.66
CA ALA A 2 -7.49 -2.44 -26.53
C ALA A 2 -8.39 -3.37 -25.70
N ASN A 3 -7.81 -4.39 -25.10
CA ASN A 3 -8.53 -5.28 -24.19
C ASN A 3 -8.78 -4.55 -22.88
N PRO A 4 -10.02 -4.19 -22.56
CA PRO A 4 -10.31 -3.53 -21.29
C PRO A 4 -10.11 -4.50 -20.14
N LEU A 5 -9.50 -4.02 -19.07
CA LEU A 5 -9.43 -4.79 -17.83
C LEU A 5 -10.80 -4.82 -17.14
N PRO A 6 -11.23 -5.97 -16.59
CA PRO A 6 -12.40 -5.97 -15.73
C PRO A 6 -12.22 -5.01 -14.55
N PRO A 7 -13.29 -4.31 -14.12
CA PRO A 7 -13.18 -3.29 -13.06
C PRO A 7 -12.46 -3.76 -11.78
N PRO A 8 -12.67 -4.98 -11.25
CA PRO A 8 -11.93 -5.43 -10.07
C PRO A 8 -10.42 -5.54 -10.29
N LEU A 9 -9.98 -5.98 -11.48
CA LEU A 9 -8.55 -6.05 -11.81
C LEU A 9 -7.95 -4.67 -12.00
N ALA A 10 -8.69 -3.76 -12.65
CA ALA A 10 -8.25 -2.38 -12.82
C ALA A 10 -8.07 -1.69 -11.46
N THR A 11 -9.00 -1.88 -10.53
CA THR A 11 -8.92 -1.32 -9.18
C THR A 11 -7.70 -1.84 -8.43
N GLY A 12 -7.45 -3.14 -8.45
CA GLY A 12 -6.29 -3.74 -7.80
C GLY A 12 -4.98 -3.21 -8.37
N THR A 13 -4.87 -3.15 -9.68
CA THR A 13 -3.66 -2.64 -10.37
C THR A 13 -3.43 -1.16 -10.06
N LEU A 14 -4.49 -0.35 -10.07
CA LEU A 14 -4.39 1.07 -9.70
C LEU A 14 -3.87 1.24 -8.27
N GLY A 15 -4.34 0.41 -7.34
CA GLY A 15 -3.86 0.43 -5.96
C GLY A 15 -2.38 0.09 -5.85
N GLU A 16 -1.93 -0.94 -6.54
CA GLU A 16 -0.51 -1.31 -6.56
C GLU A 16 0.37 -0.21 -7.15
N ILE A 17 -0.05 0.40 -8.25
CA ILE A 17 0.67 1.50 -8.88
C ILE A 17 0.70 2.72 -7.95
N LEU A 18 -0.39 3.02 -7.28
CA LEU A 18 -0.44 4.15 -6.33
C LEU A 18 0.54 3.93 -5.16
N VAL A 19 0.62 2.72 -4.63
CA VAL A 19 1.61 2.41 -3.57
C VAL A 19 3.03 2.62 -4.08
N GLN A 20 3.34 2.15 -5.27
CA GLN A 20 4.66 2.36 -5.88
C GLN A 20 4.98 3.84 -6.04
N LEU A 21 4.04 4.61 -6.57
CA LEU A 21 4.21 6.06 -6.75
C LEU A 21 4.43 6.77 -5.41
N ARG A 22 3.61 6.46 -4.42
CA ARG A 22 3.68 7.09 -3.09
C ARG A 22 5.01 6.78 -2.40
N LEU A 23 5.47 5.53 -2.47
CA LEU A 23 6.78 5.13 -1.95
C LEU A 23 7.92 5.84 -2.68
N LEU A 24 7.83 5.91 -4.00
CA LEU A 24 8.89 6.53 -4.82
C LEU A 24 9.05 8.03 -4.52
N GLN A 25 7.97 8.73 -4.20
CA GLN A 25 8.00 10.12 -3.78
C GLN A 25 8.89 10.34 -2.56
N PHE A 26 9.07 9.33 -1.71
CA PHE A 26 9.90 9.38 -0.52
C PHE A 26 11.18 8.55 -0.65
N GLY A 27 11.59 8.24 -1.88
CA GLY A 27 12.87 7.58 -2.14
C GLY A 27 12.88 6.07 -1.94
N VAL A 28 11.71 5.45 -1.82
CA VAL A 28 11.59 3.99 -1.69
C VAL A 28 11.16 3.40 -3.02
N GLN A 29 11.97 2.51 -3.57
CA GLN A 29 11.63 1.80 -4.81
C GLN A 29 10.80 0.56 -4.48
N ALA A 30 9.75 0.34 -5.25
CA ALA A 30 8.96 -0.87 -5.16
C ALA A 30 8.57 -1.35 -6.55
N ALA A 31 8.51 -2.66 -6.72
CA ALA A 31 8.14 -3.28 -7.99
C ALA A 31 7.46 -4.63 -7.72
N PRO A 32 6.63 -5.11 -8.66
CA PRO A 32 6.13 -6.48 -8.61
C PRO A 32 7.29 -7.48 -8.68
N PRO A 33 7.22 -8.61 -7.96
CA PRO A 33 8.20 -9.67 -8.12
C PRO A 33 8.07 -10.33 -9.51
N ILE A 34 9.18 -10.86 -10.02
CA ILE A 34 9.17 -11.55 -11.33
C ILE A 34 8.30 -12.80 -11.27
N LYS A 35 8.37 -13.54 -10.15
CA LYS A 35 7.51 -14.70 -9.89
C LYS A 35 6.48 -14.37 -8.85
N ASP A 36 5.26 -14.82 -9.08
CA ASP A 36 4.20 -14.74 -8.07
C ASP A 36 4.57 -15.61 -6.87
N THR A 37 4.85 -14.95 -5.75
CA THR A 37 5.16 -15.58 -4.48
C THR A 37 4.06 -15.33 -3.44
N GLY A 38 2.91 -14.81 -3.89
CA GLY A 38 1.82 -14.41 -3.03
C GLY A 38 1.91 -12.97 -2.52
N ASN A 39 3.00 -12.26 -2.82
CA ASN A 39 3.15 -10.84 -2.50
C ASN A 39 3.03 -10.00 -3.75
N ASP A 40 2.42 -8.83 -3.61
CA ASP A 40 2.15 -7.95 -4.74
C ASP A 40 3.36 -7.10 -5.11
N LEU A 41 4.14 -6.66 -4.12
CA LEU A 41 5.28 -5.78 -4.32
C LEU A 41 6.46 -6.20 -3.45
N VAL A 42 7.66 -5.88 -3.94
CA VAL A 42 8.91 -5.90 -3.17
C VAL A 42 9.46 -4.49 -3.14
N ALA A 43 9.77 -3.98 -1.95
CA ALA A 43 10.24 -2.62 -1.76
C ALA A 43 11.63 -2.59 -1.13
N PHE A 44 12.41 -1.57 -1.52
CA PHE A 44 13.78 -1.37 -1.06
C PHE A 44 13.95 0.02 -0.49
N ARG A 45 14.54 0.11 0.70
CA ARG A 45 15.03 1.36 1.28
C ARG A 45 16.44 1.11 1.82
N GLY A 46 17.45 1.64 1.13
CA GLY A 46 18.83 1.28 1.44
C GLY A 46 19.05 -0.23 1.27
N ARG A 47 19.51 -0.89 2.31
CA ARG A 47 19.71 -2.36 2.32
C ARG A 47 18.49 -3.14 2.80
N ALA A 48 17.49 -2.45 3.32
CA ALA A 48 16.29 -3.11 3.81
C ALA A 48 15.37 -3.49 2.65
N VAL A 49 14.88 -4.71 2.67
CA VAL A 49 13.95 -5.27 1.69
C VAL A 49 12.68 -5.68 2.43
N ARG A 50 11.52 -5.29 1.91
CA ARG A 50 10.22 -5.65 2.50
C ARG A 50 9.28 -6.13 1.41
N THR A 51 8.53 -7.18 1.73
CA THR A 51 7.45 -7.66 0.86
C THR A 51 6.15 -6.99 1.30
N LEU A 52 5.37 -6.55 0.32
CA LEU A 52 4.10 -5.87 0.55
C LEU A 52 2.95 -6.67 -0.05
N GLN A 53 1.89 -6.79 0.72
CA GLN A 53 0.59 -7.21 0.21
C GLN A 53 -0.27 -5.97 0.08
N VAL A 54 -0.89 -5.76 -1.08
CA VAL A 54 -1.71 -4.59 -1.35
C VAL A 54 -3.18 -4.99 -1.37
N LYS A 55 -3.99 -4.27 -0.62
CA LYS A 55 -5.44 -4.40 -0.63
C LYS A 55 -6.06 -3.05 -0.98
N THR A 56 -6.81 -3.02 -2.06
CA THR A 56 -7.41 -1.80 -2.60
C THR A 56 -8.91 -1.84 -2.46
N SER A 57 -9.49 -0.73 -2.02
CA SER A 57 -10.93 -0.55 -1.88
C SER A 57 -11.34 0.81 -2.40
N ALA A 58 -12.50 0.88 -3.06
CA ALA A 58 -13.17 2.13 -3.39
C ALA A 58 -14.03 2.63 -2.21
N ASN A 59 -14.23 1.81 -1.19
CA ASN A 59 -15.01 2.10 0.01
C ASN A 59 -14.08 2.25 1.22
N ARG A 60 -14.57 2.93 2.27
CA ARG A 60 -13.81 3.21 3.48
C ARG A 60 -13.46 1.98 4.33
N VAL A 61 -14.05 0.85 4.04
CA VAL A 61 -13.85 -0.36 4.83
C VAL A 61 -13.27 -1.44 3.92
N SER A 62 -12.06 -1.87 4.22
CA SER A 62 -11.50 -3.07 3.63
C SER A 62 -12.20 -4.28 4.26
N ARG A 63 -12.91 -5.05 3.45
CA ARG A 63 -13.44 -6.33 3.90
C ARG A 63 -12.30 -7.30 4.12
N ASP A 64 -12.46 -8.17 5.10
CA ASP A 64 -11.53 -9.26 5.33
C ASP A 64 -11.39 -10.11 4.09
N ARG A 65 -10.21 -10.03 3.48
CA ARG A 65 -9.81 -10.93 2.42
C ARG A 65 -8.62 -11.72 2.91
N ARG A 66 -8.48 -12.92 2.41
CA ARG A 66 -7.32 -13.75 2.72
C ARG A 66 -6.03 -13.00 2.46
N LEU A 67 -5.19 -12.96 3.48
CA LEU A 67 -3.83 -12.46 3.39
C LEU A 67 -2.89 -13.65 3.17
N PRO A 68 -1.78 -13.46 2.43
CA PRO A 68 -0.76 -14.49 2.33
C PRO A 68 -0.15 -14.79 3.69
N GLN A 69 0.44 -15.95 3.83
CA GLN A 69 1.05 -16.36 5.09
C GLN A 69 2.29 -15.54 5.42
N HIS A 70 3.03 -15.12 4.41
CA HIS A 70 4.29 -14.40 4.58
C HIS A 70 4.23 -13.07 3.82
N TYR A 71 4.31 -11.98 4.56
CA TYR A 71 4.49 -10.63 4.07
C TYR A 71 5.02 -9.78 5.23
N ASP A 72 5.68 -8.68 4.93
CA ASP A 72 6.21 -7.77 5.94
C ASP A 72 5.25 -6.62 6.24
N ILE A 73 4.62 -6.07 5.20
CA ILE A 73 3.79 -4.87 5.29
C ILE A 73 2.49 -5.11 4.52
N LEU A 74 1.38 -4.75 5.14
CA LEU A 74 0.08 -4.67 4.47
C LEU A 74 -0.14 -3.22 4.02
N ALA A 75 -0.22 -3.01 2.71
CA ALA A 75 -0.59 -1.71 2.15
C ALA A 75 -2.09 -1.69 1.90
N LEU A 76 -2.78 -0.81 2.60
CA LEU A 76 -4.21 -0.57 2.41
C LEU A 76 -4.38 0.69 1.57
N VAL A 77 -5.13 0.58 0.48
CA VAL A 77 -5.37 1.68 -0.45
C VAL A 77 -6.87 1.96 -0.52
N PHE A 78 -7.22 3.21 -0.28
CA PHE A 78 -8.59 3.70 -0.45
C PHE A 78 -8.61 4.65 -1.64
N LEU A 79 -9.07 4.14 -2.79
CA LEU A 79 -9.15 4.94 -4.01
C LEU A 79 -10.36 5.88 -3.95
N ARG A 80 -10.11 7.13 -4.30
CA ARG A 80 -11.14 8.13 -4.55
C ARG A 80 -11.22 8.41 -6.04
N SER A 81 -12.42 8.51 -6.55
CA SER A 81 -12.66 8.82 -7.96
C SER A 81 -13.64 9.97 -8.07
N THR A 82 -13.40 10.84 -9.06
CA THR A 82 -14.33 11.89 -9.46
C THR A 82 -14.59 11.70 -10.94
N ASP A 83 -15.87 11.52 -11.31
CA ASP A 83 -16.30 11.30 -12.69
C ASP A 83 -15.54 10.14 -13.39
N GLY A 84 -15.30 9.04 -12.64
CA GLY A 84 -14.62 7.86 -13.15
C GLY A 84 -13.10 7.99 -13.24
N VAL A 85 -12.54 9.13 -12.83
CA VAL A 85 -11.09 9.36 -12.82
C VAL A 85 -10.56 9.29 -11.39
N VAL A 86 -9.49 8.53 -11.17
CA VAL A 86 -8.87 8.41 -9.85
C VAL A 86 -8.24 9.74 -9.44
N ALA A 87 -8.63 10.24 -8.28
CA ALA A 87 -8.06 11.43 -7.67
C ALA A 87 -6.86 11.00 -6.80
N LEU A 88 -5.65 11.15 -7.31
CA LEU A 88 -4.43 10.68 -6.65
C LEU A 88 -4.16 11.38 -5.33
N ASP A 89 -4.48 12.65 -5.22
CA ASP A 89 -4.26 13.48 -4.03
C ASP A 89 -5.24 13.17 -2.88
N SER A 90 -6.43 12.71 -3.19
CA SER A 90 -7.45 12.33 -2.21
C SER A 90 -7.54 10.82 -1.96
N SER A 91 -6.86 10.01 -2.75
CA SER A 91 -6.70 8.59 -2.48
C SER A 91 -5.68 8.38 -1.37
N ARG A 92 -5.96 7.45 -0.46
CA ARG A 92 -5.15 7.27 0.76
C ARG A 92 -4.43 5.93 0.75
N VAL A 93 -3.20 5.95 1.24
CA VAL A 93 -2.35 4.77 1.38
C VAL A 93 -1.93 4.62 2.83
N PHE A 94 -2.10 3.43 3.38
CA PHE A 94 -1.68 3.07 4.74
C PHE A 94 -0.71 1.90 4.66
N LEU A 95 0.39 1.98 5.37
CA LEU A 95 1.40 0.92 5.43
C LEU A 95 1.42 0.35 6.85
N VAL A 96 0.84 -0.82 7.02
CA VAL A 96 0.68 -1.45 8.33
C VAL A 96 1.66 -2.61 8.45
N PRO A 97 2.56 -2.59 9.44
CA PRO A 97 3.45 -3.74 9.66
C PRO A 97 2.63 -4.96 10.03
N ARG A 98 3.06 -6.12 9.59
CA ARG A 98 2.35 -7.38 9.82
C ARG A 98 2.00 -7.61 11.29
N SER A 99 2.91 -7.28 12.18
CA SER A 99 2.71 -7.42 13.62
C SER A 99 1.52 -6.62 14.18
N SER A 100 1.10 -5.58 13.45
CA SER A 100 -0.02 -4.70 13.86
C SER A 100 -1.32 -4.99 13.13
N VAL A 101 -1.34 -5.91 12.17
CA VAL A 101 -2.52 -6.14 11.31
C VAL A 101 -3.70 -6.65 12.13
N ASN A 102 -3.50 -7.57 13.06
CA ASN A 102 -4.56 -8.14 13.87
C ASN A 102 -5.19 -7.13 14.85
N GLY A 103 -4.43 -6.12 15.28
CA GLY A 103 -4.92 -5.06 16.14
C GLY A 103 -5.43 -3.83 15.39
N ALA A 104 -5.09 -3.71 14.11
CA ALA A 104 -5.47 -2.57 13.30
C ALA A 104 -6.87 -2.80 12.72
N ARG A 105 -7.84 -2.03 13.16
CA ARG A 105 -9.11 -1.96 12.46
C ARG A 105 -8.87 -1.32 11.11
N ARG A 106 -9.37 -1.94 10.06
CA ARG A 106 -9.11 -1.52 8.68
C ARG A 106 -10.01 -0.36 8.26
N ASN A 107 -10.11 0.64 9.12
CA ASN A 107 -10.81 1.88 8.80
C ASN A 107 -9.83 3.06 8.90
N VAL A 108 -10.19 4.15 8.26
CA VAL A 108 -9.31 5.33 8.12
C VAL A 108 -8.91 5.92 9.48
N THR A 109 -9.84 5.97 10.42
CA THR A 109 -9.59 6.62 11.73
C THR A 109 -8.59 5.83 12.57
N SER A 110 -8.72 4.51 12.65
CA SER A 110 -7.84 3.68 13.48
C SER A 110 -6.46 3.46 12.86
N LEU A 111 -6.29 3.81 11.57
CA LEU A 111 -5.07 3.59 10.83
C LEU A 111 -4.23 4.86 10.62
N ALA A 112 -4.64 5.99 11.20
CA ALA A 112 -4.01 7.29 10.93
C ALA A 112 -2.49 7.29 11.15
N GLN A 113 -1.98 6.58 12.15
CA GLN A 113 -0.55 6.48 12.44
C GLN A 113 0.25 5.76 11.33
N TYR A 114 -0.43 4.97 10.51
CA TYR A 114 0.19 4.20 9.42
C TYR A 114 -0.03 4.84 8.05
N GLU A 115 -0.65 6.00 8.00
CA GLU A 115 -0.86 6.67 6.72
C GLU A 115 0.44 7.17 6.12
N LEU A 116 0.59 6.99 4.81
CA LEU A 116 1.66 7.54 4.01
C LEU A 116 1.11 8.67 3.14
N PRO A 117 0.93 9.88 3.70
CA PRO A 117 0.43 11.00 2.94
C PRO A 117 1.54 11.59 2.06
N TYR A 118 1.15 12.13 0.90
CA TYR A 118 2.10 12.79 0.03
C TYR A 118 2.48 14.21 0.50
N ASP A 119 1.65 14.82 1.33
CA ASP A 119 1.74 16.23 1.75
C ASP A 119 2.31 16.44 3.17
N ASN A 120 2.70 15.37 3.84
CA ASN A 120 3.36 15.44 5.15
C ASN A 120 4.65 14.63 5.12
N VAL A 121 5.72 15.29 4.71
CA VAL A 121 7.03 14.66 4.49
C VAL A 121 7.60 14.09 5.79
N ASP A 122 7.54 14.84 6.89
CA ASP A 122 8.11 14.40 8.16
C ASP A 122 7.44 13.14 8.69
N HIS A 123 6.13 13.09 8.67
CA HIS A 123 5.37 11.90 9.06
C HIS A 123 5.70 10.70 8.17
N SER A 124 5.70 10.92 6.84
CA SER A 124 5.97 9.85 5.88
C SER A 124 7.38 9.30 6.02
N MET A 125 8.37 10.17 6.16
CA MET A 125 9.76 9.74 6.34
C MET A 125 9.97 8.99 7.66
N ALA A 126 9.33 9.42 8.74
CA ALA A 126 9.38 8.74 10.03
C ALA A 126 8.74 7.35 9.96
N LEU A 127 7.59 7.24 9.31
CA LEU A 127 6.93 5.93 9.12
C LEU A 127 7.81 4.98 8.31
N LEU A 128 8.37 5.43 7.21
CA LEU A 128 9.24 4.62 6.36
C LEU A 128 10.53 4.21 7.09
N ALA A 129 11.10 5.09 7.89
CA ALA A 129 12.27 4.75 8.69
C ALA A 129 11.99 3.60 9.68
N ARG A 130 10.80 3.57 10.27
CA ARG A 130 10.38 2.47 11.16
C ARG A 130 10.15 1.17 10.40
N LEU A 131 9.41 1.24 9.29
CA LEU A 131 9.03 0.05 8.51
C LEU A 131 10.24 -0.61 7.84
N PHE A 132 11.26 0.17 7.51
CA PHE A 132 12.47 -0.30 6.85
C PHE A 132 13.70 -0.30 7.77
N SER A 133 13.48 -0.39 9.07
CA SER A 133 14.58 -0.50 10.02
C SER A 133 15.28 -1.86 9.92
N PRO A 134 16.59 -1.96 10.26
CA PRO A 134 17.32 -3.23 10.16
C PRO A 134 16.74 -4.37 10.99
N GLY A 135 16.03 -4.07 12.08
CA GLY A 135 15.39 -5.06 12.93
C GLY A 135 14.04 -5.58 12.43
N GLY A 136 13.59 -5.11 11.29
CA GLY A 136 12.27 -5.44 10.73
C GLY A 136 11.26 -4.31 10.91
N PRO A 137 10.11 -4.45 10.27
CA PRO A 137 9.06 -3.45 10.35
C PRO A 137 8.37 -3.39 11.71
#